data_c0d14fc2ba002b4ef784caf9c1f17244
#
_entry.id   c0d14fc2ba002b4ef784caf9c1f17244
#
_cell.length_a   1.000
_cell.length_b   1.000
_cell.length_c   1.000
_cell.angle_alpha   90.00
_cell.angle_beta   90.00
_cell.angle_gamma   90.00
#
_symmetry.space_group_name_H-M   'P 1'
#
loop_
_entity.id
_entity.type
_entity.pdbx_description
1 polymer ?
#
loop_
_entity_poly.entity_id
_entity_poly.type
_entity_poly.pdbx_seq_one_letter_code
_entity_poly.pdbx_strand_id
1 'polypeptide(L)'
;MKQFFCLGTYTEPILFGTGEVFQGKGKGVSICSFEDGKIETLTTLPVRNPSFVAIDEEQRKIYAVNEMKEYGGAFGGGLTQIGYEPDGTMQI
;
A
#
# COMPACT_ATOMS: atom_id res chain seq x y z
N MET A 1 7.84 21.15 10.03
CA MET A 1 8.71 20.06 9.54
C MET A 1 7.93 19.12 8.64
N LYS A 2 8.48 18.83 7.48
CA LYS A 2 7.82 17.88 6.55
C LYS A 2 8.08 16.46 6.99
N GLN A 3 7.02 15.67 7.10
CA GLN A 3 7.11 14.25 7.42
C GLN A 3 6.66 13.43 6.24
N PHE A 4 7.22 12.24 6.10
CA PHE A 4 6.86 11.32 5.02
C PHE A 4 6.26 10.05 5.61
N PHE A 5 5.29 9.50 4.91
CA PHE A 5 4.65 8.25 5.33
C PHE A 5 4.20 7.45 4.12
N CYS A 6 3.95 6.17 4.36
CA CYS A 6 3.48 5.25 3.34
C CYS A 6 2.01 4.92 3.60
N LEU A 7 1.21 4.93 2.56
CA LEU A 7 -0.23 4.67 2.64
C LEU A 7 -0.58 3.49 1.73
N GLY A 8 -1.25 2.48 2.30
CA GLY A 8 -1.82 1.40 1.53
C GLY A 8 -3.33 1.60 1.37
N THR A 9 -3.84 1.34 0.17
CA THR A 9 -5.26 1.52 -0.13
C THR A 9 -5.82 0.31 -0.86
N TYR A 10 -7.07 -0.07 -0.56
CA TYR A 10 -7.73 -1.14 -1.29
C TYR A 10 -7.96 -0.74 -2.75
N THR A 11 -7.65 -1.63 -3.66
CA THR A 11 -7.75 -1.40 -5.10
C THR A 11 -8.86 -2.20 -5.77
N GLU A 12 -9.38 -3.23 -5.09
CA GLU A 12 -10.35 -4.18 -5.65
C GLU A 12 -11.49 -4.41 -4.67
N PRO A 13 -12.64 -4.92 -5.14
CA PRO A 13 -13.74 -5.28 -4.24
C PRO A 13 -13.32 -6.36 -3.24
N ILE A 14 -13.71 -6.18 -1.98
CA ILE A 14 -13.45 -7.14 -0.91
C ILE A 14 -14.77 -7.48 -0.23
N LEU A 15 -15.02 -8.79 -0.08
CA LEU A 15 -16.16 -9.28 0.69
C LEU A 15 -15.76 -9.40 2.16
N PHE A 16 -16.39 -8.61 3.01
CA PHE A 16 -16.16 -8.69 4.46
C PHE A 16 -16.99 -9.83 5.07
N GLY A 17 -16.60 -10.25 6.30
CA GLY A 17 -17.32 -11.28 7.02
C GLY A 17 -18.77 -10.93 7.35
N THR A 18 -19.15 -9.66 7.27
CA THR A 18 -20.53 -9.20 7.46
C THR A 18 -21.41 -9.46 6.23
N GLY A 19 -20.83 -9.94 5.12
CA GLY A 19 -21.54 -10.11 3.87
C GLY A 19 -21.54 -8.88 2.97
N GLU A 20 -20.96 -7.78 3.44
CA GLU A 20 -20.87 -6.56 2.64
C GLU A 20 -19.63 -6.59 1.75
N VAL A 21 -19.75 -5.99 0.57
CA VAL A 21 -18.63 -5.83 -0.36
C VAL A 21 -18.13 -4.40 -0.28
N PHE A 22 -16.85 -4.25 0.04
CA PHE A 22 -16.19 -2.94 0.00
C PHE A 22 -15.55 -2.75 -1.38
N GLN A 23 -15.91 -1.66 -2.04
CA GLN A 23 -15.34 -1.32 -3.35
C GLN A 23 -14.10 -0.47 -3.15
N GLY A 24 -12.93 -1.05 -3.35
CA GLY A 24 -11.68 -0.32 -3.25
C GLY A 24 -11.54 0.74 -4.33
N LYS A 25 -11.16 1.96 -3.95
CA LYS A 25 -11.00 3.08 -4.87
C LYS A 25 -9.57 3.60 -4.92
N GLY A 26 -8.68 3.00 -4.14
CA GLY A 26 -7.28 3.37 -4.13
C GLY A 26 -6.51 2.79 -5.30
N LYS A 27 -5.24 3.15 -5.40
CA LYS A 27 -4.38 2.70 -6.49
C LYS A 27 -3.24 1.81 -6.04
N GLY A 28 -3.13 1.54 -4.75
CA GLY A 28 -2.08 0.68 -4.22
C GLY A 28 -1.34 1.32 -3.06
N VAL A 29 -0.01 1.34 -3.15
CA VAL A 29 0.87 1.92 -2.12
C VAL A 29 1.35 3.28 -2.57
N SER A 30 1.24 4.27 -1.69
CA SER A 30 1.69 5.64 -1.99
C SER A 30 2.68 6.11 -0.94
N ILE A 31 3.63 6.93 -1.37
CA ILE A 31 4.46 7.71 -0.45
C ILE A 31 3.88 9.11 -0.42
N CYS A 32 3.59 9.58 0.78
CA CYS A 32 2.95 10.86 1.00
C CYS A 32 3.80 11.74 1.90
N SER A 33 3.57 13.05 1.83
CA SER A 33 4.18 14.00 2.77
C SER A 33 3.09 14.69 3.56
N PHE A 34 3.44 15.09 4.79
CA PHE A 34 2.58 15.87 5.67
C PHE A 34 3.36 17.07 6.18
N GLU A 35 2.81 18.27 5.96
CA GLU A 35 3.40 19.51 6.43
C GLU A 35 2.31 20.57 6.57
N ASP A 36 2.31 21.25 7.71
CA ASP A 36 1.37 22.36 7.98
C ASP A 36 -0.10 21.99 7.77
N GLY A 37 -0.48 20.77 8.18
CA GLY A 37 -1.85 20.30 8.04
C GLY A 37 -2.22 19.82 6.65
N LYS A 38 -1.27 19.77 5.72
CA LYS A 38 -1.54 19.34 4.34
C LYS A 38 -0.87 18.02 4.04
N ILE A 39 -1.60 17.15 3.34
CA ILE A 39 -1.11 15.87 2.88
C ILE A 39 -0.99 15.90 1.35
N GLU A 40 0.17 15.50 0.84
CA GLU A 40 0.39 15.38 -0.60
C GLU A 40 0.83 13.97 -0.95
N THR A 41 0.29 13.43 -2.03
CA THR A 41 0.74 12.16 -2.57
C THR A 41 1.88 12.43 -3.54
N LEU A 42 3.06 11.87 -3.26
CA LEU A 42 4.25 12.11 -4.06
C LEU A 42 4.42 11.06 -5.15
N THR A 43 4.30 9.78 -4.79
CA THR A 43 4.41 8.67 -5.75
C THR A 43 3.41 7.60 -5.36
N THR A 44 2.96 6.82 -6.37
CA THR A 44 2.05 5.69 -6.16
C THR A 44 2.53 4.52 -6.99
N LEU A 45 2.57 3.34 -6.35
CA LEU A 45 2.91 2.09 -7.01
C LEU A 45 1.68 1.18 -6.99
N PRO A 46 1.24 0.66 -8.15
CA PRO A 46 0.12 -0.27 -8.17
C PRO A 46 0.47 -1.56 -7.43
N VAL A 47 -0.28 -1.84 -6.36
CA VAL A 47 -0.17 -3.05 -5.56
C VAL A 47 -1.59 -3.48 -5.22
N ARG A 48 -1.90 -4.77 -5.39
CA ARG A 48 -3.26 -5.25 -5.15
C ARG A 48 -3.59 -5.26 -3.67
N ASN A 49 -4.64 -4.55 -3.30
CA ASN A 49 -5.23 -4.53 -1.94
C ASN A 49 -4.23 -4.52 -0.78
N PRO A 50 -3.31 -3.55 -0.71
CA PRO A 50 -2.39 -3.48 0.42
C PRO A 50 -3.15 -3.02 1.67
N SER A 51 -3.47 -3.95 2.57
CA SER A 51 -4.23 -3.66 3.78
C SER A 51 -3.35 -3.25 4.95
N PHE A 52 -2.07 -3.60 4.90
CA PHE A 52 -1.11 -3.28 5.94
C PHE A 52 0.25 -3.09 5.30
N VAL A 53 0.96 -2.04 5.71
CA VAL A 53 2.32 -1.77 5.23
C VAL A 53 3.26 -1.58 6.40
N ALA A 54 4.50 -2.03 6.24
CA ALA A 54 5.58 -1.84 7.19
C ALA A 54 6.80 -1.34 6.42
N ILE A 55 7.57 -0.46 7.05
CA ILE A 55 8.73 0.16 6.41
C ILE A 55 9.99 -0.22 7.16
N ASP A 56 11.00 -0.67 6.41
CA ASP A 56 12.36 -0.84 6.92
C ASP A 56 13.20 0.29 6.31
N GLU A 57 13.44 1.32 7.09
CA GLU A 57 14.15 2.50 6.61
C GLU A 57 15.63 2.24 6.32
N GLU A 58 16.27 1.34 7.06
CA GLU A 58 17.67 1.00 6.84
C GLU A 58 17.90 0.39 5.48
N GLN A 59 17.02 -0.52 5.08
CA GLN A 59 17.14 -1.22 3.81
C GLN A 59 16.34 -0.56 2.70
N ARG A 60 15.58 0.48 3.01
CA ARG A 60 14.69 1.18 2.08
C ARG A 60 13.71 0.23 1.42
N LYS A 61 13.01 -0.53 2.26
CA LYS A 61 12.03 -1.49 1.80
C LYS A 61 10.69 -1.26 2.46
N ILE A 62 9.64 -1.49 1.69
CA ILE A 62 8.27 -1.46 2.16
C ILE A 62 7.69 -2.84 1.95
N TYR A 63 7.03 -3.38 2.97
CA TYR A 63 6.36 -4.67 2.88
C TYR A 63 4.86 -4.43 2.96
N ALA A 64 4.14 -4.90 1.96
CA ALA A 64 2.69 -4.73 1.90
C ALA A 64 2.00 -6.09 1.92
N VAL A 65 1.06 -6.26 2.84
CA VAL A 65 0.21 -7.45 2.89
C VAL A 65 -0.94 -7.25 1.92
N ASN A 66 -1.11 -8.18 1.00
CA ASN A 66 -2.18 -8.15 0.01
C ASN A 66 -3.40 -8.90 0.57
N GLU A 67 -4.46 -8.15 0.91
CA GLU A 67 -5.65 -8.75 1.51
C GLU A 67 -6.64 -9.15 0.42
N MET A 68 -6.70 -10.46 0.15
CA MET A 68 -7.65 -10.98 -0.81
C MET A 68 -7.87 -12.46 -0.56
N LYS A 69 -8.99 -12.97 -1.05
CA LYS A 69 -9.35 -14.37 -0.88
C LYS A 69 -8.42 -15.28 -1.68
N GLU A 70 -7.95 -14.81 -2.81
CA GLU A 70 -7.07 -15.55 -3.70
C GLU A 70 -6.00 -14.63 -4.26
N TYR A 71 -4.77 -15.09 -4.25
CA TYR A 71 -3.64 -14.31 -4.76
C TYR A 71 -2.67 -15.25 -5.48
N GLY A 72 -2.36 -14.92 -6.73
CA GLY A 72 -1.42 -15.71 -7.52
C GLY A 72 -1.90 -17.12 -7.81
N GLY A 73 -3.22 -17.35 -7.87
CA GLY A 73 -3.80 -18.66 -8.13
C GLY A 73 -3.93 -19.53 -6.89
N ALA A 74 -3.66 -19.01 -5.70
CA ALA A 74 -3.77 -19.74 -4.43
C ALA A 74 -4.70 -19.00 -3.48
N PHE A 75 -5.31 -19.73 -2.55
CA PHE A 75 -6.14 -19.11 -1.51
C PHE A 75 -5.29 -18.32 -0.54
N GLY A 76 -5.86 -17.24 -0.04
CA GLY A 76 -5.21 -16.38 0.94
C GLY A 76 -4.58 -15.15 0.28
N GLY A 77 -3.96 -14.34 1.11
CA GLY A 77 -3.31 -13.12 0.66
C GLY A 77 -1.88 -13.35 0.21
N GLY A 78 -1.21 -12.27 -0.12
CA GLY A 78 0.18 -12.30 -0.49
C GLY A 78 0.99 -11.26 0.28
N LEU A 79 2.27 -11.23 0.02
CA LEU A 79 3.19 -10.23 0.55
C LEU A 79 3.97 -9.64 -0.60
N THR A 80 3.93 -8.32 -0.72
CA THR A 80 4.69 -7.60 -1.74
C THR A 80 5.84 -6.86 -1.09
N GLN A 81 7.05 -7.08 -1.59
CA GLN A 81 8.24 -6.36 -1.15
C GLN A 81 8.54 -5.27 -2.17
N ILE A 82 8.68 -4.05 -1.68
CA ILE A 82 8.90 -2.87 -2.51
C ILE A 82 10.22 -2.21 -2.09
N GLY A 83 11.10 -1.94 -3.04
CA GLY A 83 12.27 -1.12 -2.80
C GLY A 83 11.93 0.34 -3.09
N TYR A 84 12.48 1.27 -2.32
CA TYR A 84 12.27 2.69 -2.60
C TYR A 84 13.59 3.47 -2.49
N GLU A 85 13.63 4.58 -3.22
CA GLU A 85 14.78 5.47 -3.23
C GLU A 85 14.48 6.73 -2.42
N PRO A 86 15.54 7.49 -2.02
CA PRO A 86 15.32 8.73 -1.25
C PRO A 86 14.44 9.77 -1.95
N ASP A 87 14.34 9.72 -3.27
CA ASP A 87 13.50 10.64 -4.05
C ASP A 87 12.04 10.21 -4.10
N GLY A 88 11.69 9.07 -3.50
CA GLY A 88 10.33 8.56 -3.49
C GLY A 88 10.02 7.55 -4.58
N THR A 89 10.97 7.26 -5.48
CA THR A 89 10.77 6.23 -6.51
C THR A 89 10.62 4.87 -5.87
N MET A 90 9.61 4.11 -6.29
CA MET A 90 9.34 2.76 -5.78
C MET A 90 9.36 1.73 -6.90
N GLN A 91 9.80 0.51 -6.57
CA GLN A 91 9.75 -0.62 -7.51
C GLN A 91 9.66 -1.94 -6.75
N ILE A 92 8.96 -2.87 -7.34
CA ILE A 92 8.79 -4.23 -6.80
C ILE A 92 10.01 -5.07 -7.10
#